data_6780aad73d203e2ed80cd7c05660158d
#
_entry.id   6780aad73d203e2ed80cd7c05660158d
#
_cell.length_a   1.000
_cell.length_b   1.000
_cell.length_c   1.000
_cell.angle_alpha   90.00
_cell.angle_beta   90.00
_cell.angle_gamma   90.00
#
_symmetry.space_group_name_H-M   'P 1'
#
loop_
_entity.id
_entity.type
_entity.pdbx_description
1 polymer ?
#
loop_
_entity_poly.entity_id
_entity_poly.type
_entity_poly.pdbx_seq_one_letter_code
_entity_poly.pdbx_strand_id
1 'polypeptide(L)'
;MKKLLKLAVSAAIALLPPAAAFAQTDITWWDFLSGGDGIRMKALIKEFNDTHPDIKINATTLEWGVPFYTKVQTSAAVGQQPDIMTYHMSRYPLAVPTGILRPFSDEELASAGIKKENYVDAAWKQATFDNKVYGIPFDVHSIVLYYNKTILKEAGLLGDDGLPKGLDGLDNFNAALEKIKATGKVEYPLSLHTDEGGSMWRVFYTLLSQQGAKFIDADEILPGDAGAKALQTMANWVTTGYSPKLISYEASIALFTSGKAAMHINGVWEVPTMVDLQKNGNLGFEWGAIEIPNLMGKQATWADSHSFAIPNSDAKPIAPEKVKIVLEIINWMNEHSISWASAGHIPAYKPVTDSKEFTEMQPNATYAKLADTAVFDPVSKLAGVAGPIYEATQNFVVPALNGQLEPEDAIEQMREELKSQM
;
A
#
# COMPACT_ATOMS: atom_id res chain seq x y z
N MET A 1 92.66 -17.33 -1.92
CA MET A 1 92.11 -15.97 -2.02
C MET A 1 90.84 -16.02 -2.82
N LYS A 2 89.67 -16.11 -2.16
CA LYS A 2 88.33 -16.10 -2.83
C LYS A 2 87.62 -14.82 -2.38
N LYS A 3 87.37 -13.92 -3.32
CA LYS A 3 86.65 -12.67 -3.12
C LYS A 3 85.16 -13.00 -3.15
N LEU A 4 84.43 -12.75 -2.06
CA LEU A 4 83.00 -12.80 -1.97
C LEU A 4 82.44 -11.46 -2.45
N LEU A 5 81.65 -11.50 -3.52
CA LEU A 5 80.85 -10.38 -4.06
C LEU A 5 79.50 -10.34 -3.34
N LYS A 6 79.23 -9.33 -2.51
CA LYS A 6 77.93 -9.10 -1.88
C LYS A 6 77.07 -8.31 -2.85
N LEU A 7 76.07 -8.94 -3.38
CA LEU A 7 74.96 -8.27 -4.14
C LEU A 7 73.97 -7.67 -3.12
N ALA A 8 73.87 -6.37 -3.09
CA ALA A 8 72.80 -5.67 -2.34
C ALA A 8 71.58 -5.54 -3.25
N VAL A 9 70.49 -6.27 -2.94
CA VAL A 9 69.21 -6.10 -3.56
C VAL A 9 68.45 -5.01 -2.78
N SER A 10 68.33 -3.84 -3.36
CA SER A 10 67.49 -2.75 -2.84
C SER A 10 66.06 -3.02 -3.26
N ALA A 11 65.22 -3.46 -2.31
CA ALA A 11 63.78 -3.54 -2.51
C ALA A 11 63.17 -2.14 -2.43
N ALA A 12 62.75 -1.59 -3.55
CA ALA A 12 61.95 -0.39 -3.60
C ALA A 12 60.51 -0.75 -3.18
N ILE A 13 60.13 -0.46 -1.93
CA ILE A 13 58.74 -0.50 -1.48
C ILE A 13 58.02 0.70 -2.10
N ALA A 14 57.22 0.45 -3.13
CA ALA A 14 56.29 1.44 -3.66
C ALA A 14 55.22 1.69 -2.59
N LEU A 15 55.30 2.82 -1.90
CA LEU A 15 54.24 3.35 -1.06
C LEU A 15 53.08 3.75 -1.98
N LEU A 16 52.10 2.86 -2.13
CA LEU A 16 50.75 3.24 -2.65
C LEU A 16 50.16 4.26 -1.68
N PRO A 17 49.67 5.41 -2.18
CA PRO A 17 48.94 6.34 -1.32
C PRO A 17 47.76 5.60 -0.68
N PRO A 18 47.46 5.83 0.61
CA PRO A 18 46.24 5.28 1.21
C PRO A 18 45.08 5.73 0.37
N ALA A 19 44.28 4.78 -0.12
CA ALA A 19 43.00 5.08 -0.70
C ALA A 19 42.22 5.91 0.35
N ALA A 20 41.89 7.15 0.01
CA ALA A 20 41.05 7.98 0.87
C ALA A 20 39.76 7.18 1.12
N ALA A 21 39.64 6.60 2.31
CA ALA A 21 38.39 6.04 2.74
C ALA A 21 37.41 7.23 2.86
N PHE A 22 36.56 7.41 1.86
CA PHE A 22 35.44 8.34 1.98
C PHE A 22 34.65 7.88 3.20
N ALA A 23 34.43 8.78 4.15
CA ALA A 23 33.61 8.46 5.30
C ALA A 23 32.19 8.11 4.78
N GLN A 24 31.74 6.89 5.04
CA GLN A 24 30.41 6.43 4.67
C GLN A 24 29.35 7.34 5.33
N THR A 25 28.38 7.80 4.56
CA THR A 25 27.27 8.63 5.06
C THR A 25 26.13 7.74 5.52
N ASP A 26 25.79 7.82 6.81
CA ASP A 26 24.64 7.13 7.39
C ASP A 26 23.35 7.89 7.14
N ILE A 27 22.36 7.20 6.58
CA ILE A 27 20.99 7.68 6.38
C ILE A 27 20.05 6.80 7.19
N THR A 28 19.31 7.43 8.10
CA THR A 28 18.30 6.74 8.91
C THR A 28 16.95 6.75 8.20
N TRP A 29 16.31 5.55 8.10
CA TRP A 29 15.02 5.37 7.46
C TRP A 29 14.04 4.70 8.42
N TRP A 30 12.84 5.26 8.56
CA TRP A 30 11.76 4.61 9.27
C TRP A 30 10.66 4.19 8.32
N ASP A 31 10.22 2.94 8.49
CA ASP A 31 9.10 2.35 7.79
C ASP A 31 8.17 1.61 8.77
N PHE A 32 7.01 1.17 8.26
CA PHE A 32 6.04 0.34 8.98
C PHE A 32 5.76 -0.97 8.22
N LEU A 33 6.58 -1.30 7.23
CA LEU A 33 6.38 -2.41 6.32
C LEU A 33 6.73 -3.74 7.00
N SER A 34 5.77 -4.63 7.09
CA SER A 34 5.91 -5.93 7.75
C SER A 34 5.56 -7.08 6.79
N GLY A 35 5.66 -8.33 7.24
CA GLY A 35 5.32 -9.49 6.43
C GLY A 35 6.07 -9.52 5.10
N GLY A 36 5.34 -9.80 4.02
CA GLY A 36 5.87 -9.87 2.67
C GLY A 36 6.49 -8.56 2.17
N ASP A 37 5.87 -7.43 2.46
CA ASP A 37 6.36 -6.09 2.12
C ASP A 37 7.68 -5.78 2.81
N GLY A 38 7.75 -6.04 4.12
CA GLY A 38 8.96 -5.82 4.90
C GLY A 38 10.15 -6.64 4.41
N ILE A 39 9.93 -7.86 3.95
CA ILE A 39 10.98 -8.71 3.38
C ILE A 39 11.50 -8.09 2.08
N ARG A 40 10.62 -7.63 1.19
CA ARG A 40 10.99 -7.04 -0.13
C ARG A 40 11.67 -5.69 0.05
N MET A 41 11.19 -4.84 0.95
CA MET A 41 11.83 -3.56 1.24
C MET A 41 13.24 -3.75 1.82
N LYS A 42 13.42 -4.69 2.76
CA LYS A 42 14.75 -5.01 3.31
C LYS A 42 15.71 -5.53 2.24
N ALA A 43 15.21 -6.31 1.28
CA ALA A 43 16.02 -6.78 0.16
C ALA A 43 16.45 -5.61 -0.74
N LEU A 44 15.53 -4.69 -1.05
CA LEU A 44 15.79 -3.50 -1.86
C LEU A 44 16.84 -2.57 -1.18
N ILE A 45 16.67 -2.31 0.13
CA ILE A 45 17.62 -1.53 0.92
C ILE A 45 19.01 -2.23 0.96
N LYS A 46 19.02 -3.55 1.09
CA LYS A 46 20.28 -4.30 1.05
C LYS A 46 20.98 -4.15 -0.30
N GLU A 47 20.26 -4.26 -1.41
CA GLU A 47 20.79 -4.09 -2.77
C GLU A 47 21.38 -2.68 -2.95
N PHE A 48 20.68 -1.64 -2.49
CA PHE A 48 21.22 -0.28 -2.47
C PHE A 48 22.53 -0.21 -1.68
N ASN A 49 22.53 -0.69 -0.45
CA ASN A 49 23.70 -0.67 0.42
C ASN A 49 24.92 -1.45 -0.15
N ASP A 50 24.66 -2.54 -0.87
CA ASP A 50 25.72 -3.36 -1.48
C ASP A 50 26.35 -2.66 -2.71
N THR A 51 25.59 -1.81 -3.40
CA THR A 51 26.02 -1.12 -4.63
C THR A 51 26.51 0.31 -4.40
N HIS A 52 26.26 0.89 -3.22
CA HIS A 52 26.63 2.27 -2.84
C HIS A 52 27.48 2.26 -1.55
N PRO A 53 28.77 1.92 -1.63
CA PRO A 53 29.60 1.73 -0.43
C PRO A 53 29.86 3.01 0.38
N ASP A 54 29.63 4.17 -0.20
CA ASP A 54 29.75 5.51 0.39
C ASP A 54 28.48 5.98 1.12
N ILE A 55 27.35 5.27 0.93
CA ILE A 55 26.06 5.56 1.59
C ILE A 55 25.59 4.30 2.33
N LYS A 56 25.09 4.47 3.55
CA LYS A 56 24.52 3.38 4.35
C LYS A 56 23.13 3.73 4.80
N ILE A 57 22.14 3.01 4.31
CA ILE A 57 20.76 3.08 4.81
C ILE A 57 20.64 2.20 6.04
N ASN A 58 20.29 2.80 7.17
CA ASN A 58 19.97 2.15 8.44
C ASN A 58 18.44 2.24 8.66
N ALA A 59 17.74 1.19 8.22
CA ALA A 59 16.30 1.14 8.31
C ALA A 59 15.81 0.60 9.65
N THR A 60 14.71 1.17 10.16
CA THR A 60 14.00 0.70 11.36
C THR A 60 12.52 0.57 11.01
N THR A 61 11.99 -0.65 11.13
CA THR A 61 10.57 -0.93 10.97
C THR A 61 9.87 -0.71 12.31
N LEU A 62 8.84 0.13 12.31
CA LEU A 62 7.99 0.45 13.46
C LEU A 62 6.62 -0.22 13.29
N GLU A 63 5.84 -0.27 14.36
CA GLU A 63 4.48 -0.80 14.32
C GLU A 63 3.59 0.09 13.42
N TRP A 64 2.81 -0.54 12.53
CA TRP A 64 1.91 0.12 11.58
C TRP A 64 0.78 0.88 12.29
N GLY A 65 0.29 1.93 11.68
CA GLY A 65 -0.87 2.69 12.14
C GLY A 65 -0.51 3.80 13.14
N VAL A 66 -1.35 4.05 14.12
CA VAL A 66 -1.20 5.14 15.11
C VAL A 66 0.18 5.16 15.76
N PRO A 67 0.80 4.03 16.19
CA PRO A 67 2.12 4.05 16.82
C PRO A 67 3.21 4.66 15.92
N PHE A 68 3.22 4.33 14.62
CA PHE A 68 4.18 4.90 13.67
C PHE A 68 4.06 6.43 13.58
N TYR A 69 2.86 6.93 13.31
CA TYR A 69 2.64 8.36 13.09
C TYR A 69 2.90 9.18 14.36
N THR A 70 2.50 8.66 15.51
CA THR A 70 2.80 9.29 16.81
C THR A 70 4.30 9.34 17.06
N LYS A 71 5.02 8.25 16.75
CA LYS A 71 6.48 8.21 16.91
C LYS A 71 7.18 9.21 15.99
N VAL A 72 6.77 9.33 14.73
CA VAL A 72 7.32 10.34 13.81
C VAL A 72 7.10 11.74 14.36
N GLN A 73 5.87 12.08 14.76
CA GLN A 73 5.50 13.39 15.27
C GLN A 73 6.28 13.76 16.54
N THR A 74 6.31 12.86 17.51
CA THR A 74 7.00 13.12 18.80
C THR A 74 8.52 13.22 18.63
N SER A 75 9.10 12.40 17.76
CA SER A 75 10.55 12.45 17.49
C SER A 75 10.94 13.72 16.74
N ALA A 76 10.15 14.16 15.77
CA ALA A 76 10.40 15.40 15.03
C ALA A 76 10.34 16.62 15.95
N ALA A 77 9.43 16.65 16.93
CA ALA A 77 9.34 17.74 17.89
C ALA A 77 10.62 17.95 18.72
N VAL A 78 11.41 16.89 18.92
CA VAL A 78 12.66 16.92 19.71
C VAL A 78 13.93 16.71 18.88
N GLY A 79 13.85 16.76 17.55
CA GLY A 79 15.00 16.61 16.66
C GLY A 79 15.60 15.20 16.58
N GLN A 80 14.77 14.17 16.82
CA GLN A 80 15.13 12.75 16.77
C GLN A 80 14.44 11.98 15.63
N GLN A 81 13.91 12.70 14.65
CA GLN A 81 13.31 12.12 13.45
C GLN A 81 14.36 11.41 12.57
N PRO A 82 13.93 10.46 11.69
CA PRO A 82 14.81 9.88 10.68
C PRO A 82 15.12 10.88 9.56
N ASP A 83 16.13 10.56 8.72
CA ASP A 83 16.45 11.35 7.53
C ASP A 83 15.42 11.15 6.40
N ILE A 84 14.83 9.96 6.31
CA ILE A 84 13.77 9.60 5.35
C ILE A 84 12.77 8.66 6.02
N MET A 85 11.53 8.66 5.56
CA MET A 85 10.51 7.72 6.00
C MET A 85 9.62 7.26 4.85
N THR A 86 9.09 6.03 4.96
CA THR A 86 7.92 5.61 4.20
C THR A 86 6.68 6.22 4.85
N TYR A 87 5.80 6.83 4.05
CA TYR A 87 4.62 7.53 4.58
C TYR A 87 3.43 7.35 3.64
N HIS A 88 2.22 7.14 4.20
CA HIS A 88 1.01 7.05 3.38
C HIS A 88 0.57 8.42 2.90
N MET A 89 0.26 8.54 1.61
CA MET A 89 -0.18 9.82 1.04
C MET A 89 -1.55 10.25 1.52
N SER A 90 -2.43 9.31 1.85
CA SER A 90 -3.73 9.61 2.46
C SER A 90 -3.63 10.43 3.76
N ARG A 91 -2.45 10.42 4.41
CA ARG A 91 -2.18 11.19 5.64
C ARG A 91 -1.70 12.63 5.39
N TYR A 92 -1.40 13.01 4.15
CA TYR A 92 -0.84 14.35 3.88
C TYR A 92 -1.79 15.49 4.27
N PRO A 93 -3.10 15.42 4.01
CA PRO A 93 -4.02 16.48 4.45
C PRO A 93 -4.02 16.71 5.95
N LEU A 94 -3.72 15.67 6.75
CA LEU A 94 -3.58 15.78 8.20
C LEU A 94 -2.17 16.22 8.62
N ALA A 95 -1.14 15.73 7.91
CA ALA A 95 0.26 15.93 8.29
C ALA A 95 0.83 17.29 7.85
N VAL A 96 0.52 17.74 6.63
CA VAL A 96 1.08 18.99 6.07
C VAL A 96 0.74 20.22 6.93
N PRO A 97 -0.52 20.44 7.37
CA PRO A 97 -0.85 21.59 8.21
C PRO A 97 -0.14 21.60 9.56
N THR A 98 0.31 20.46 10.07
CA THR A 98 1.07 20.37 11.33
C THR A 98 2.56 20.66 11.15
N GLY A 99 3.02 20.85 9.92
CA GLY A 99 4.44 21.12 9.62
C GLY A 99 5.36 19.91 9.77
N ILE A 100 4.82 18.68 9.92
CA ILE A 100 5.61 17.46 10.13
C ILE A 100 6.34 16.96 8.88
N LEU A 101 5.96 17.42 7.70
CA LEU A 101 6.54 17.05 6.42
C LEU A 101 7.32 18.22 5.84
N ARG A 102 8.54 17.95 5.35
CA ARG A 102 9.35 18.91 4.60
C ARG A 102 8.95 18.86 3.12
N PRO A 103 8.62 20.00 2.49
CA PRO A 103 8.41 20.00 1.05
C PRO A 103 9.76 19.88 0.30
N PHE A 104 9.70 19.30 -0.89
CA PHE A 104 10.77 19.33 -1.88
C PHE A 104 10.63 20.57 -2.78
N SER A 105 11.72 21.22 -3.10
CA SER A 105 11.73 22.30 -4.10
C SER A 105 11.85 21.72 -5.52
N ASP A 106 11.38 22.47 -6.53
CA ASP A 106 11.52 22.08 -7.93
C ASP A 106 13.01 21.90 -8.33
N GLU A 107 13.91 22.73 -7.76
CA GLU A 107 15.34 22.64 -7.98
C GLU A 107 15.94 21.35 -7.42
N GLU A 108 15.52 20.96 -6.22
CA GLU A 108 15.93 19.69 -5.58
C GLU A 108 15.48 18.49 -6.43
N LEU A 109 14.21 18.45 -6.83
CA LEU A 109 13.66 17.39 -7.67
C LEU A 109 14.37 17.31 -9.02
N ALA A 110 14.57 18.43 -9.68
CA ALA A 110 15.27 18.51 -10.97
C ALA A 110 16.72 18.02 -10.86
N SER A 111 17.43 18.40 -9.77
CA SER A 111 18.81 17.98 -9.54
C SER A 111 18.98 16.48 -9.35
N ALA A 112 17.96 15.81 -8.83
CA ALA A 112 17.88 14.36 -8.63
C ALA A 112 17.31 13.59 -9.83
N GLY A 113 16.91 14.29 -10.92
CA GLY A 113 16.28 13.67 -12.09
C GLY A 113 14.83 13.20 -11.85
N ILE A 114 14.21 13.60 -10.75
CA ILE A 114 12.84 13.25 -10.41
C ILE A 114 11.89 14.16 -11.19
N LYS A 115 11.11 13.58 -12.12
CA LYS A 115 10.22 14.29 -13.02
C LYS A 115 8.79 13.80 -12.86
N LYS A 116 7.86 14.72 -12.67
CA LYS A 116 6.42 14.44 -12.51
C LYS A 116 5.86 13.51 -13.57
N GLU A 117 6.24 13.72 -14.83
CA GLU A 117 5.76 12.92 -15.97
C GLU A 117 6.11 11.43 -15.89
N ASN A 118 7.12 11.07 -15.10
CA ASN A 118 7.52 9.69 -14.86
C ASN A 118 6.67 8.97 -13.81
N TYR A 119 5.70 9.64 -13.21
CA TYR A 119 4.89 9.06 -12.14
C TYR A 119 3.41 8.98 -12.52
N VAL A 120 2.68 8.08 -11.89
CA VAL A 120 1.22 8.01 -11.98
C VAL A 120 0.62 9.34 -11.54
N ASP A 121 -0.16 9.97 -12.42
CA ASP A 121 -0.65 11.35 -12.21
C ASP A 121 -1.50 11.49 -10.94
N ALA A 122 -2.34 10.49 -10.64
CA ALA A 122 -3.17 10.49 -9.43
C ALA A 122 -2.32 10.44 -8.16
N ALA A 123 -1.27 9.60 -8.11
CA ALA A 123 -0.35 9.52 -6.97
C ALA A 123 0.48 10.81 -6.82
N TRP A 124 0.99 11.36 -7.93
CA TRP A 124 1.71 12.64 -7.87
C TRP A 124 0.84 13.79 -7.36
N LYS A 125 -0.44 13.81 -7.76
CA LYS A 125 -1.41 14.80 -7.27
C LYS A 125 -1.61 14.67 -5.75
N GLN A 126 -1.69 13.47 -5.22
CA GLN A 126 -1.80 13.23 -3.77
C GLN A 126 -0.53 13.66 -3.01
N ALA A 127 0.65 13.54 -3.64
CA ALA A 127 1.91 14.00 -3.07
C ALA A 127 2.04 15.54 -3.01
N THR A 128 1.17 16.27 -3.73
CA THR A 128 1.21 17.71 -3.89
C THR A 128 0.13 18.38 -3.06
N PHE A 129 0.53 19.26 -2.16
CA PHE A 129 -0.36 20.04 -1.31
C PHE A 129 0.03 21.52 -1.39
N ASP A 130 -0.92 22.42 -1.65
CA ASP A 130 -0.68 23.86 -1.87
C ASP A 130 0.46 24.14 -2.88
N ASN A 131 0.46 23.44 -4.02
CA ASN A 131 1.48 23.49 -5.06
C ASN A 131 2.90 23.15 -4.62
N LYS A 132 3.07 22.44 -3.49
CA LYS A 132 4.36 21.93 -3.02
C LYS A 132 4.31 20.40 -2.93
N VAL A 133 5.39 19.75 -3.35
CA VAL A 133 5.55 18.29 -3.28
C VAL A 133 6.12 17.94 -1.91
N TYR A 134 5.41 17.09 -1.14
CA TYR A 134 5.80 16.68 0.21
C TYR A 134 6.33 15.26 0.31
N GLY A 135 6.26 14.52 -0.78
CA GLY A 135 6.87 13.19 -0.88
C GLY A 135 6.85 12.71 -2.32
N ILE A 136 7.65 11.70 -2.58
CA ILE A 136 7.74 11.10 -3.92
C ILE A 136 6.98 9.78 -3.90
N PRO A 137 5.99 9.60 -4.79
CA PRO A 137 5.22 8.36 -4.89
C PRO A 137 6.15 7.16 -5.11
N PHE A 138 5.85 6.05 -4.45
CA PHE A 138 6.56 4.79 -4.65
C PHE A 138 5.69 3.74 -5.33
N ASP A 139 4.43 3.65 -4.93
CA ASP A 139 3.47 2.71 -5.48
C ASP A 139 2.06 3.28 -5.57
N VAL A 140 1.16 2.51 -6.15
CA VAL A 140 -0.27 2.55 -5.92
C VAL A 140 -0.65 1.18 -5.37
N HIS A 141 -1.22 1.16 -4.18
CA HIS A 141 -1.73 -0.07 -3.57
C HIS A 141 -3.23 0.06 -3.29
N SER A 142 -3.92 -1.07 -3.40
CA SER A 142 -5.36 -1.11 -3.34
C SER A 142 -5.84 -2.47 -2.83
N ILE A 143 -7.14 -2.58 -2.61
CA ILE A 143 -7.79 -3.87 -2.42
C ILE A 143 -8.09 -4.52 -3.77
N VAL A 144 -8.02 -5.86 -3.82
CA VAL A 144 -8.29 -6.69 -4.98
C VAL A 144 -9.17 -7.87 -4.58
N LEU A 145 -9.76 -8.54 -5.57
CA LEU A 145 -10.48 -9.79 -5.36
C LEU A 145 -9.55 -10.97 -5.69
N TYR A 146 -9.09 -11.65 -4.65
CA TYR A 146 -8.45 -12.96 -4.78
C TYR A 146 -9.50 -14.05 -5.04
N TYR A 147 -9.13 -15.06 -5.82
CA TYR A 147 -10.04 -16.16 -6.13
C TYR A 147 -9.35 -17.51 -6.28
N ASN A 148 -10.05 -18.55 -5.85
CA ASN A 148 -9.65 -19.95 -6.01
C ASN A 148 -10.18 -20.45 -7.36
N LYS A 149 -9.24 -20.69 -8.31
CA LYS A 149 -9.59 -21.11 -9.68
C LYS A 149 -10.35 -22.43 -9.71
N THR A 150 -10.02 -23.37 -8.84
CA THR A 150 -10.68 -24.69 -8.78
C THR A 150 -12.15 -24.53 -8.41
N ILE A 151 -12.46 -23.78 -7.37
CA ILE A 151 -13.85 -23.57 -6.92
C ILE A 151 -14.64 -22.75 -7.95
N LEU A 152 -14.05 -21.68 -8.51
CA LEU A 152 -14.74 -20.89 -9.53
C LEU A 152 -15.02 -21.71 -10.80
N LYS A 153 -14.13 -22.61 -11.18
CA LYS A 153 -14.35 -23.53 -12.31
C LYS A 153 -15.52 -24.48 -12.03
N GLU A 154 -15.58 -25.07 -10.85
CA GLU A 154 -16.68 -25.95 -10.44
C GLU A 154 -18.03 -25.20 -10.40
N ALA A 155 -18.03 -23.92 -9.96
CA ALA A 155 -19.20 -23.07 -9.96
C ALA A 155 -19.59 -22.52 -11.35
N GLY A 156 -18.80 -22.81 -12.41
CA GLY A 156 -19.01 -22.30 -13.77
C GLY A 156 -18.71 -20.79 -13.92
N LEU A 157 -17.91 -20.24 -13.02
CA LEU A 157 -17.54 -18.83 -12.93
C LEU A 157 -16.12 -18.52 -13.40
N LEU A 158 -15.38 -19.49 -13.92
CA LEU A 158 -14.05 -19.31 -14.48
C LEU A 158 -14.12 -19.31 -16.02
N GLY A 159 -13.48 -18.34 -16.66
CA GLY A 159 -13.30 -18.27 -18.11
C GLY A 159 -12.17 -19.19 -18.60
N ASP A 160 -12.08 -19.38 -19.92
CA ASP A 160 -11.00 -20.17 -20.55
C ASP A 160 -9.63 -19.49 -20.43
N ASP A 161 -9.62 -18.18 -20.20
CA ASP A 161 -8.45 -17.36 -19.90
C ASP A 161 -7.97 -17.49 -18.44
N GLY A 162 -8.70 -18.24 -17.61
CA GLY A 162 -8.41 -18.42 -16.19
C GLY A 162 -8.82 -17.24 -15.31
N LEU A 163 -9.59 -16.27 -15.85
CA LEU A 163 -10.15 -15.16 -15.12
C LEU A 163 -11.60 -15.43 -14.71
N PRO A 164 -12.09 -14.83 -13.59
CA PRO A 164 -13.48 -14.88 -13.21
C PRO A 164 -14.39 -14.24 -14.27
N LYS A 165 -15.59 -14.77 -14.45
CA LYS A 165 -16.61 -14.24 -15.36
C LYS A 165 -17.94 -14.06 -14.68
N GLY A 166 -18.72 -13.06 -15.13
CA GLY A 166 -20.10 -12.82 -14.67
C GLY A 166 -20.13 -12.29 -13.23
N LEU A 167 -19.11 -11.50 -12.81
CA LEU A 167 -19.06 -10.88 -11.49
C LEU A 167 -19.50 -9.41 -11.49
N ASP A 168 -19.54 -8.75 -12.65
CA ASP A 168 -19.91 -7.34 -12.73
C ASP A 168 -21.43 -7.15 -12.50
N GLY A 169 -21.75 -6.12 -11.71
CA GLY A 169 -23.11 -5.83 -11.23
C GLY A 169 -23.43 -6.60 -9.95
N LEU A 170 -24.09 -5.89 -8.99
CA LEU A 170 -24.37 -6.44 -7.66
C LEU A 170 -25.17 -7.74 -7.72
N ASP A 171 -26.21 -7.79 -8.58
CA ASP A 171 -27.05 -8.99 -8.72
C ASP A 171 -26.27 -10.18 -9.25
N ASN A 172 -25.38 -9.95 -10.22
CA ASN A 172 -24.52 -11.00 -10.77
C ASN A 172 -23.50 -11.48 -9.74
N PHE A 173 -22.91 -10.57 -8.97
CA PHE A 173 -21.97 -10.92 -7.90
C PHE A 173 -22.64 -11.77 -6.82
N ASN A 174 -23.83 -11.35 -6.36
CA ASN A 174 -24.61 -12.12 -5.39
C ASN A 174 -25.03 -13.49 -5.95
N ALA A 175 -25.43 -13.56 -7.22
CA ALA A 175 -25.72 -14.84 -7.89
C ALA A 175 -24.46 -15.73 -8.00
N ALA A 176 -23.29 -15.15 -8.18
CA ALA A 176 -22.02 -15.89 -8.15
C ALA A 176 -21.73 -16.44 -6.75
N LEU A 177 -21.95 -15.65 -5.69
CA LEU A 177 -21.81 -16.13 -4.31
C LEU A 177 -22.75 -17.33 -4.02
N GLU A 178 -24.00 -17.28 -4.48
CA GLU A 178 -24.93 -18.40 -4.36
C GLU A 178 -24.46 -19.65 -5.12
N LYS A 179 -23.97 -19.50 -6.36
CA LYS A 179 -23.41 -20.63 -7.14
C LYS A 179 -22.23 -21.26 -6.43
N ILE A 180 -21.34 -20.45 -5.85
CA ILE A 180 -20.19 -20.94 -5.07
C ILE A 180 -20.68 -21.70 -3.84
N LYS A 181 -21.62 -21.13 -3.08
CA LYS A 181 -22.22 -21.77 -1.90
C LYS A 181 -22.89 -23.11 -2.24
N ALA A 182 -23.57 -23.17 -3.37
CA ALA A 182 -24.24 -24.37 -3.86
C ALA A 182 -23.27 -25.52 -4.23
N THR A 183 -21.98 -25.25 -4.45
CA THR A 183 -20.97 -26.32 -4.67
C THR A 183 -20.77 -27.17 -3.42
N GLY A 184 -21.05 -26.64 -2.22
CA GLY A 184 -20.82 -27.30 -0.94
C GLY A 184 -19.33 -27.56 -0.64
N LYS A 185 -18.40 -26.92 -1.39
CA LYS A 185 -16.95 -27.15 -1.30
C LYS A 185 -16.26 -26.15 -0.36
N VAL A 186 -16.91 -25.06 -0.01
CA VAL A 186 -16.35 -24.01 0.84
C VAL A 186 -17.25 -23.74 2.03
N GLU A 187 -16.66 -23.23 3.10
CA GLU A 187 -17.41 -22.78 4.28
C GLU A 187 -18.07 -21.42 3.99
N TYR A 188 -17.34 -20.55 3.28
CA TYR A 188 -17.80 -19.22 2.88
C TYR A 188 -17.52 -18.97 1.39
N PRO A 189 -18.47 -18.44 0.62
CA PRO A 189 -18.18 -17.96 -0.75
C PRO A 189 -17.16 -16.84 -0.79
N LEU A 190 -17.16 -15.95 0.20
CA LEU A 190 -16.35 -14.74 0.29
C LEU A 190 -15.72 -14.63 1.67
N SER A 191 -14.48 -14.19 1.75
CA SER A 191 -13.78 -13.83 2.99
C SER A 191 -13.48 -12.34 3.00
N LEU A 192 -13.80 -11.68 4.12
CA LEU A 192 -13.49 -10.28 4.42
C LEU A 192 -12.95 -10.19 5.84
N HIS A 193 -12.06 -9.24 6.10
CA HIS A 193 -11.70 -8.83 7.46
C HIS A 193 -12.81 -7.91 8.01
N THR A 194 -13.66 -8.39 8.90
CA THR A 194 -14.92 -7.74 9.30
C THR A 194 -14.95 -7.17 10.72
N ASP A 195 -13.84 -7.17 11.45
CA ASP A 195 -13.75 -6.68 12.83
C ASP A 195 -12.95 -5.37 12.98
N GLU A 196 -12.45 -4.80 11.85
CA GLU A 196 -11.58 -3.62 11.89
C GLU A 196 -12.01 -2.54 10.89
N GLY A 197 -12.04 -1.28 11.37
CA GLY A 197 -12.57 -0.14 10.63
C GLY A 197 -11.79 0.23 9.37
N GLY A 198 -10.47 0.13 9.37
CA GLY A 198 -9.66 0.48 8.20
C GLY A 198 -9.90 -0.46 7.02
N SER A 199 -10.02 -1.77 7.27
CA SER A 199 -10.36 -2.75 6.24
C SER A 199 -11.76 -2.54 5.70
N MET A 200 -12.71 -2.25 6.60
CA MET A 200 -14.09 -2.01 6.19
C MET A 200 -14.27 -0.68 5.48
N TRP A 201 -13.51 0.35 5.84
CA TRP A 201 -13.46 1.61 5.09
C TRP A 201 -13.10 1.39 3.63
N ARG A 202 -12.07 0.61 3.35
CA ARG A 202 -11.61 0.36 1.97
C ARG A 202 -12.69 -0.27 1.09
N VAL A 203 -13.42 -1.25 1.62
CA VAL A 203 -14.53 -1.90 0.91
C VAL A 203 -15.72 -0.94 0.78
N PHE A 204 -16.10 -0.27 1.87
CA PHE A 204 -17.20 0.70 1.89
C PHE A 204 -16.95 1.85 0.90
N TYR A 205 -15.75 2.45 0.94
CA TYR A 205 -15.41 3.57 0.06
C TYR A 205 -15.31 3.15 -1.41
N THR A 206 -14.89 1.91 -1.69
CA THR A 206 -14.95 1.31 -3.02
C THR A 206 -16.40 1.28 -3.53
N LEU A 207 -17.33 0.69 -2.76
CA LEU A 207 -18.75 0.58 -3.16
C LEU A 207 -19.44 1.93 -3.27
N LEU A 208 -19.11 2.87 -2.39
CA LEU A 208 -19.58 4.26 -2.48
C LEU A 208 -19.11 4.93 -3.78
N SER A 209 -17.82 4.83 -4.07
CA SER A 209 -17.18 5.43 -5.25
C SER A 209 -17.70 4.83 -6.55
N GLN A 210 -17.99 3.53 -6.57
CA GLN A 210 -18.61 2.85 -7.72
C GLN A 210 -20.01 3.38 -8.04
N GLN A 211 -20.70 4.02 -7.09
CA GLN A 211 -21.95 4.72 -7.34
C GLN A 211 -21.74 6.14 -7.91
N GLY A 212 -20.47 6.59 -8.03
CA GLY A 212 -20.13 7.94 -8.40
C GLY A 212 -20.37 8.96 -7.30
N ALA A 213 -20.62 8.51 -6.08
CA ALA A 213 -20.80 9.36 -4.91
C ALA A 213 -19.46 9.76 -4.30
N LYS A 214 -19.46 10.90 -3.61
CA LYS A 214 -18.34 11.38 -2.80
C LYS A 214 -18.66 11.15 -1.33
N PHE A 215 -17.62 10.86 -0.53
CA PHE A 215 -17.76 10.80 0.92
C PHE A 215 -17.65 12.20 1.55
N ILE A 216 -16.68 12.98 1.07
CA ILE A 216 -16.47 14.38 1.46
C ILE A 216 -16.39 15.21 0.17
N ASP A 217 -17.07 16.36 0.14
CA ASP A 217 -16.94 17.38 -0.89
C ASP A 217 -16.82 18.76 -0.22
N ALA A 218 -15.71 19.45 -0.44
CA ALA A 218 -15.32 20.62 0.34
C ALA A 218 -15.38 20.34 1.85
N ASP A 219 -16.26 21.02 2.59
CA ASP A 219 -16.43 20.85 4.04
C ASP A 219 -17.71 20.08 4.38
N GLU A 220 -18.30 19.32 3.45
CA GLU A 220 -19.49 18.55 3.68
C GLU A 220 -19.23 17.04 3.59
N ILE A 221 -19.78 16.30 4.54
CA ILE A 221 -19.73 14.83 4.59
C ILE A 221 -21.02 14.29 3.97
N LEU A 222 -20.91 13.61 2.82
CA LEU A 222 -22.02 13.36 1.89
C LEU A 222 -22.28 11.86 1.58
N PRO A 223 -22.08 10.88 2.48
CA PRO A 223 -22.35 9.49 2.10
C PRO A 223 -23.81 9.23 1.77
N GLY A 224 -24.77 9.81 2.53
CA GLY A 224 -26.21 9.76 2.27
C GLY A 224 -26.72 8.37 1.90
N ASP A 225 -27.74 8.33 1.00
CA ASP A 225 -28.34 7.08 0.51
C ASP A 225 -27.33 6.15 -0.20
N ALA A 226 -26.34 6.72 -0.88
CA ALA A 226 -25.30 5.93 -1.53
C ALA A 226 -24.41 5.22 -0.50
N GLY A 227 -24.10 5.89 0.63
CA GLY A 227 -23.40 5.28 1.76
C GLY A 227 -24.24 4.19 2.42
N ALA A 228 -25.51 4.47 2.70
CA ALA A 228 -26.41 3.46 3.27
C ALA A 228 -26.50 2.21 2.37
N LYS A 229 -26.61 2.40 1.05
CA LYS A 229 -26.66 1.29 0.08
C LYS A 229 -25.32 0.51 0.04
N ALA A 230 -24.18 1.19 0.09
CA ALA A 230 -22.88 0.53 0.16
C ALA A 230 -22.76 -0.33 1.42
N LEU A 231 -23.12 0.23 2.57
CA LEU A 231 -23.08 -0.47 3.85
C LEU A 231 -24.08 -1.62 3.91
N GLN A 232 -25.30 -1.43 3.42
CA GLN A 232 -26.31 -2.50 3.34
C GLN A 232 -25.81 -3.68 2.49
N THR A 233 -25.12 -3.40 1.39
CA THR A 233 -24.51 -4.44 0.55
C THR A 233 -23.51 -5.28 1.33
N MET A 234 -22.59 -4.62 2.05
CA MET A 234 -21.61 -5.31 2.90
C MET A 234 -22.28 -6.09 4.03
N ALA A 235 -23.27 -5.49 4.71
CA ALA A 235 -24.04 -6.13 5.78
C ALA A 235 -24.78 -7.38 5.26
N ASN A 236 -25.33 -7.33 4.06
CA ASN A 236 -26.00 -8.47 3.43
C ASN A 236 -25.02 -9.65 3.21
N TRP A 237 -23.78 -9.40 2.78
CA TRP A 237 -22.79 -10.49 2.61
C TRP A 237 -22.50 -11.21 3.92
N VAL A 238 -22.50 -10.49 5.04
CA VAL A 238 -22.26 -11.06 6.37
C VAL A 238 -23.53 -11.73 6.92
N THR A 239 -24.69 -11.08 6.84
CA THR A 239 -25.94 -11.58 7.43
C THR A 239 -26.53 -12.77 6.69
N THR A 240 -26.30 -12.88 5.36
CA THR A 240 -26.67 -14.08 4.56
C THR A 240 -25.68 -15.25 4.71
N GLY A 241 -24.58 -15.02 5.43
CA GLY A 241 -23.54 -16.03 5.63
C GLY A 241 -22.67 -16.29 4.39
N TYR A 242 -22.53 -15.29 3.51
CA TYR A 242 -21.52 -15.35 2.44
C TYR A 242 -20.11 -15.05 2.98
N SER A 243 -20.03 -14.23 4.02
CA SER A 243 -18.80 -13.91 4.74
C SER A 243 -18.98 -14.08 6.25
N PRO A 244 -17.94 -14.47 7.01
CA PRO A 244 -18.05 -14.61 8.45
C PRO A 244 -18.22 -13.26 9.16
N LYS A 245 -18.81 -13.30 10.37
CA LYS A 245 -18.93 -12.15 11.28
C LYS A 245 -17.66 -12.00 12.13
N LEU A 246 -17.28 -10.75 12.43
CA LEU A 246 -16.24 -10.43 13.43
C LEU A 246 -14.97 -11.28 13.29
N ILE A 247 -14.50 -11.43 12.06
CA ILE A 247 -13.30 -12.19 11.77
C ILE A 247 -12.09 -11.28 11.68
N SER A 248 -10.98 -11.68 12.34
CA SER A 248 -9.72 -10.94 12.31
C SER A 248 -9.03 -11.01 10.94
N TYR A 249 -8.04 -10.14 10.77
CA TYR A 249 -7.23 -10.06 9.54
C TYR A 249 -6.61 -11.41 9.20
N GLU A 250 -5.87 -12.02 10.13
CA GLU A 250 -5.17 -13.29 9.94
C GLU A 250 -6.14 -14.44 9.70
N ALA A 251 -7.28 -14.45 10.41
CA ALA A 251 -8.28 -15.48 10.23
C ALA A 251 -8.97 -15.38 8.87
N SER A 252 -9.18 -14.15 8.36
CA SER A 252 -9.76 -13.93 7.02
C SER A 252 -8.84 -14.47 5.91
N ILE A 253 -7.52 -14.26 6.04
CA ILE A 253 -6.50 -14.81 5.14
C ILE A 253 -6.48 -16.35 5.26
N ALA A 254 -6.50 -16.88 6.48
CA ALA A 254 -6.48 -18.32 6.73
C ALA A 254 -7.68 -19.05 6.11
N LEU A 255 -8.88 -18.44 6.09
CA LEU A 255 -10.04 -19.02 5.40
C LEU A 255 -9.78 -19.19 3.90
N PHE A 256 -9.20 -18.20 3.25
CA PHE A 256 -8.89 -18.28 1.82
C PHE A 256 -7.75 -19.28 1.57
N THR A 257 -6.62 -19.14 2.26
CA THR A 257 -5.42 -19.97 2.02
C THR A 257 -5.62 -21.44 2.37
N SER A 258 -6.55 -21.76 3.26
CA SER A 258 -6.96 -23.16 3.54
C SER A 258 -8.00 -23.72 2.57
N GLY A 259 -8.46 -22.93 1.59
CA GLY A 259 -9.51 -23.31 0.64
C GLY A 259 -10.92 -23.33 1.23
N LYS A 260 -11.13 -22.80 2.43
CA LYS A 260 -12.46 -22.68 3.08
C LYS A 260 -13.26 -21.48 2.57
N ALA A 261 -12.61 -20.50 1.93
CA ALA A 261 -13.26 -19.45 1.17
C ALA A 261 -12.88 -19.53 -0.31
N ALA A 262 -13.85 -19.28 -1.20
CA ALA A 262 -13.61 -19.30 -2.65
C ALA A 262 -13.03 -17.99 -3.17
N MET A 263 -13.45 -16.88 -2.59
CA MET A 263 -12.98 -15.53 -2.90
C MET A 263 -12.58 -14.82 -1.61
N HIS A 264 -11.68 -13.83 -1.76
CA HIS A 264 -11.18 -13.03 -0.64
C HIS A 264 -10.92 -11.60 -1.11
N ILE A 265 -11.49 -10.63 -0.41
CA ILE A 265 -11.18 -9.22 -0.64
C ILE A 265 -10.12 -8.81 0.38
N ASN A 266 -8.93 -8.47 -0.12
CA ASN A 266 -7.83 -7.95 0.67
C ASN A 266 -6.91 -7.10 -0.22
N GLY A 267 -5.91 -6.48 0.36
CA GLY A 267 -4.97 -5.65 -0.38
C GLY A 267 -3.97 -6.44 -1.21
N VAL A 268 -3.39 -5.75 -2.18
CA VAL A 268 -2.31 -6.29 -3.03
C VAL A 268 -1.10 -6.75 -2.22
N TRP A 269 -0.91 -6.22 -1.01
CA TRP A 269 0.16 -6.59 -0.06
C TRP A 269 0.08 -8.05 0.44
N GLU A 270 -1.02 -8.77 0.16
CA GLU A 270 -1.13 -10.22 0.43
C GLU A 270 -0.66 -11.10 -0.74
N VAL A 271 -0.34 -10.52 -1.89
CA VAL A 271 0.23 -11.28 -3.03
C VAL A 271 1.46 -12.09 -2.63
N PRO A 272 2.43 -11.54 -1.86
CA PRO A 272 3.59 -12.33 -1.41
C PRO A 272 3.20 -13.57 -0.61
N THR A 273 2.21 -13.47 0.26
CA THR A 273 1.71 -14.61 1.03
C THR A 273 1.22 -15.73 0.12
N MET A 274 0.42 -15.38 -0.90
CA MET A 274 -0.11 -16.36 -1.86
C MET A 274 1.00 -16.98 -2.70
N VAL A 275 1.92 -16.15 -3.22
CA VAL A 275 3.07 -16.60 -4.01
C VAL A 275 3.96 -17.53 -3.21
N ASP A 276 4.29 -17.17 -1.97
CA ASP A 276 5.18 -17.95 -1.12
C ASP A 276 4.53 -19.29 -0.70
N LEU A 277 3.23 -19.29 -0.37
CA LEU A 277 2.48 -20.53 -0.07
C LEU A 277 2.40 -21.45 -1.29
N GLN A 278 2.14 -20.91 -2.48
CA GLN A 278 2.10 -21.69 -3.71
C GLN A 278 3.47 -22.28 -4.05
N LYS A 279 4.54 -21.48 -4.00
CA LYS A 279 5.91 -21.90 -4.25
C LYS A 279 6.37 -23.03 -3.32
N ASN A 280 5.93 -22.99 -2.07
CA ASN A 280 6.28 -23.99 -1.05
C ASN A 280 5.33 -25.20 -1.05
N GLY A 281 4.35 -25.25 -1.97
CA GLY A 281 3.37 -26.34 -2.07
C GLY A 281 2.34 -26.35 -0.91
N ASN A 282 2.22 -25.25 -0.16
CA ASN A 282 1.32 -25.12 0.99
C ASN A 282 -0.04 -24.52 0.62
N LEU A 283 -0.23 -24.03 -0.59
CA LEU A 283 -1.52 -23.60 -1.13
C LEU A 283 -2.08 -24.73 -2.00
N GLY A 284 -3.11 -25.40 -1.56
CA GLY A 284 -3.65 -26.62 -2.17
C GLY A 284 -4.46 -26.39 -3.48
N PHE A 285 -4.44 -25.19 -4.05
CA PHE A 285 -5.20 -24.80 -5.24
C PHE A 285 -4.49 -23.71 -6.06
N GLU A 286 -4.87 -23.58 -7.31
CA GLU A 286 -4.47 -22.45 -8.14
C GLU A 286 -5.31 -21.21 -7.80
N TRP A 287 -4.68 -20.06 -7.76
CA TRP A 287 -5.30 -18.79 -7.41
C TRP A 287 -5.05 -17.72 -8.47
N GLY A 288 -5.75 -16.61 -8.34
CA GLY A 288 -5.52 -15.38 -9.06
C GLY A 288 -6.03 -14.19 -8.28
N ALA A 289 -5.76 -12.99 -8.77
CA ALA A 289 -6.30 -11.75 -8.25
C ALA A 289 -6.72 -10.83 -9.39
N ILE A 290 -7.82 -10.12 -9.23
CA ILE A 290 -8.34 -9.14 -10.18
C ILE A 290 -8.76 -7.87 -9.43
N GLU A 291 -8.97 -6.77 -10.16
CA GLU A 291 -9.64 -5.60 -9.60
C GLU A 291 -10.98 -5.99 -8.95
N ILE A 292 -11.41 -5.23 -7.96
CA ILE A 292 -12.78 -5.40 -7.43
C ILE A 292 -13.77 -5.19 -8.59
N PRO A 293 -14.65 -6.16 -8.87
CA PRO A 293 -15.63 -6.04 -9.94
C PRO A 293 -16.48 -4.77 -9.80
N ASN A 294 -16.95 -4.23 -10.90
CA ASN A 294 -17.87 -3.11 -10.90
C ASN A 294 -19.25 -3.54 -10.43
N LEU A 295 -19.52 -3.38 -9.14
CA LEU A 295 -20.78 -3.83 -8.51
C LEU A 295 -21.87 -2.76 -8.55
N MET A 296 -21.51 -1.46 -8.60
CA MET A 296 -22.45 -0.36 -8.37
C MET A 296 -22.58 0.63 -9.54
N GLY A 297 -22.00 0.32 -10.73
CA GLY A 297 -22.20 1.09 -11.95
C GLY A 297 -20.96 1.73 -12.56
N LYS A 298 -19.93 2.04 -11.77
CA LYS A 298 -18.63 2.56 -12.27
C LYS A 298 -17.49 1.68 -11.80
N GLN A 299 -16.47 1.54 -12.63
CA GLN A 299 -15.22 0.96 -12.17
C GLN A 299 -14.52 1.97 -11.26
N ALA A 300 -14.34 1.61 -10.02
CA ALA A 300 -13.62 2.39 -9.01
C ALA A 300 -13.19 1.44 -7.88
N THR A 301 -11.99 1.64 -7.35
CA THR A 301 -11.52 0.88 -6.19
C THR A 301 -10.72 1.82 -5.28
N TRP A 302 -10.94 1.74 -3.98
CA TRP A 302 -10.12 2.44 -3.00
C TRP A 302 -8.63 2.14 -3.23
N ALA A 303 -7.80 3.16 -3.17
CA ALA A 303 -6.36 3.05 -3.24
C ALA A 303 -5.67 4.04 -2.30
N ASP A 304 -4.44 3.74 -1.95
CA ASP A 304 -3.49 4.65 -1.33
C ASP A 304 -2.12 4.51 -2.02
N SER A 305 -1.14 5.22 -1.55
CA SER A 305 0.22 5.17 -2.06
C SER A 305 1.20 5.27 -0.90
N HIS A 306 2.19 4.40 -0.87
CA HIS A 306 3.41 4.66 -0.13
C HIS A 306 4.21 5.74 -0.84
N SER A 307 4.78 6.62 -0.07
CA SER A 307 5.68 7.65 -0.55
C SER A 307 6.94 7.69 0.29
N PHE A 308 8.00 8.23 -0.28
CA PHE A 308 9.19 8.61 0.46
C PHE A 308 9.10 10.08 0.84
N ALA A 309 9.13 10.36 2.12
CA ALA A 309 9.00 11.70 2.67
C ALA A 309 10.15 12.01 3.65
N ILE A 310 10.46 13.29 3.78
CA ILE A 310 11.41 13.77 4.78
C ILE A 310 10.59 14.37 5.94
N PRO A 311 10.70 13.83 7.16
CA PRO A 311 10.08 14.47 8.31
C PRO A 311 10.76 15.80 8.61
N ASN A 312 9.95 16.83 8.87
CA ASN A 312 10.43 18.16 9.22
C ASN A 312 10.61 18.31 10.73
N SER A 313 11.63 19.03 11.13
CA SER A 313 11.89 19.37 12.54
C SER A 313 12.59 20.72 12.64
N ASP A 314 12.00 21.65 13.36
CA ASP A 314 12.61 22.94 13.66
C ASP A 314 13.76 22.78 14.69
N ALA A 315 13.71 21.74 15.52
CA ALA A 315 14.78 21.46 16.49
C ALA A 315 16.05 20.94 15.84
N LYS A 316 15.93 20.23 14.72
CA LYS A 316 17.07 19.68 13.95
C LYS A 316 16.69 19.55 12.47
N PRO A 317 16.74 20.64 11.70
CA PRO A 317 16.53 20.57 10.25
C PRO A 317 17.54 19.62 9.58
N ILE A 318 17.08 18.88 8.56
CA ILE A 318 17.97 18.04 7.77
C ILE A 318 18.98 18.91 6.98
N ALA A 319 20.24 18.49 6.97
CA ALA A 319 21.28 19.21 6.23
C ALA A 319 21.07 19.08 4.71
N PRO A 320 21.34 20.15 3.92
CA PRO A 320 21.15 20.14 2.46
C PRO A 320 21.87 19.00 1.74
N GLU A 321 23.08 18.63 2.20
CA GLU A 321 23.86 17.52 1.64
C GLU A 321 23.16 16.17 1.87
N LYS A 322 22.51 15.99 3.01
CA LYS A 322 21.72 14.79 3.28
C LYS A 322 20.46 14.75 2.42
N VAL A 323 19.82 15.89 2.14
CA VAL A 323 18.66 15.95 1.24
C VAL A 323 19.03 15.42 -0.15
N LYS A 324 20.20 15.78 -0.68
CA LYS A 324 20.68 15.26 -1.96
C LYS A 324 20.83 13.74 -1.96
N ILE A 325 21.42 13.19 -0.90
CA ILE A 325 21.57 11.74 -0.75
C ILE A 325 20.22 11.05 -0.61
N VAL A 326 19.28 11.63 0.17
CA VAL A 326 17.93 11.09 0.28
C VAL A 326 17.22 11.07 -1.07
N LEU A 327 17.36 12.11 -1.88
CA LEU A 327 16.76 12.16 -3.22
C LEU A 327 17.43 11.16 -4.18
N GLU A 328 18.72 10.91 -4.08
CA GLU A 328 19.42 9.85 -4.81
C GLU A 328 18.87 8.47 -4.44
N ILE A 329 18.70 8.20 -3.14
CA ILE A 329 18.07 6.97 -2.65
C ILE A 329 16.65 6.83 -3.22
N ILE A 330 15.84 7.87 -3.14
CA ILE A 330 14.44 7.87 -3.63
C ILE A 330 14.39 7.57 -5.13
N ASN A 331 15.25 8.21 -5.92
CA ASN A 331 15.29 7.97 -7.36
C ASN A 331 15.70 6.52 -7.65
N TRP A 332 16.74 6.02 -7.01
CA TRP A 332 17.19 4.64 -7.16
C TRP A 332 16.09 3.63 -6.77
N MET A 333 15.40 3.85 -5.66
CA MET A 333 14.28 2.99 -5.22
C MET A 333 13.17 2.93 -6.25
N ASN A 334 12.83 4.06 -6.87
CA ASN A 334 11.80 4.12 -7.91
C ASN A 334 12.27 3.41 -9.20
N GLU A 335 13.51 3.59 -9.62
CA GLU A 335 14.08 2.90 -10.78
C GLU A 335 14.14 1.36 -10.59
N HIS A 336 14.28 0.89 -9.34
CA HIS A 336 14.34 -0.53 -8.97
C HIS A 336 13.00 -1.07 -8.41
N SER A 337 11.90 -0.31 -8.55
CA SER A 337 10.60 -0.67 -7.99
C SER A 337 9.94 -1.90 -8.63
N ILE A 338 10.54 -2.49 -9.67
CA ILE A 338 10.14 -3.82 -10.16
C ILE A 338 10.29 -4.89 -9.06
N SER A 339 11.33 -4.79 -8.22
CA SER A 339 11.48 -5.65 -7.04
C SER A 339 10.35 -5.44 -6.04
N TRP A 340 9.87 -4.20 -5.89
CA TRP A 340 8.72 -3.86 -5.07
C TRP A 340 7.39 -4.38 -5.66
N ALA A 341 7.26 -4.41 -6.99
CA ALA A 341 6.11 -5.01 -7.64
C ALA A 341 5.91 -6.49 -7.25
N SER A 342 6.99 -7.22 -6.92
CA SER A 342 6.89 -8.60 -6.39
C SER A 342 6.18 -8.70 -5.04
N ALA A 343 5.99 -7.58 -4.35
CA ALA A 343 5.12 -7.46 -3.16
C ALA A 343 3.63 -7.23 -3.53
N GLY A 344 3.27 -7.30 -4.81
CA GLY A 344 1.90 -7.10 -5.28
C GLY A 344 1.56 -5.66 -5.65
N HIS A 345 2.36 -4.70 -5.23
CA HIS A 345 2.13 -3.28 -5.47
C HIS A 345 2.29 -2.91 -6.94
N ILE A 346 1.61 -1.85 -7.37
CA ILE A 346 1.80 -1.25 -8.69
C ILE A 346 2.81 -0.11 -8.52
N PRO A 347 4.02 -0.18 -9.10
CA PRO A 347 4.97 0.93 -9.02
C PRO A 347 4.36 2.24 -9.49
N ALA A 348 4.58 3.33 -8.75
CA ALA A 348 4.14 4.65 -9.19
C ALA A 348 5.01 5.19 -10.33
N TYR A 349 6.20 4.64 -10.54
CA TYR A 349 7.16 5.04 -11.54
C TYR A 349 6.85 4.39 -12.90
N LYS A 350 6.29 5.16 -13.83
CA LYS A 350 5.82 4.71 -15.15
C LYS A 350 6.86 3.93 -15.96
N PRO A 351 8.16 4.30 -16.02
CA PRO A 351 9.14 3.52 -16.77
C PRO A 351 9.24 2.05 -16.32
N VAL A 352 8.93 1.75 -15.05
CA VAL A 352 8.87 0.37 -14.56
C VAL A 352 7.55 -0.30 -14.95
N THR A 353 6.41 0.38 -14.81
CA THR A 353 5.11 -0.21 -15.19
C THR A 353 4.95 -0.40 -16.69
N ASP A 354 5.67 0.38 -17.50
CA ASP A 354 5.71 0.23 -18.95
C ASP A 354 6.70 -0.89 -19.42
N SER A 355 7.49 -1.42 -18.50
CA SER A 355 8.47 -2.47 -18.82
C SER A 355 7.77 -3.81 -19.14
N LYS A 356 8.44 -4.61 -19.99
CA LYS A 356 7.98 -5.96 -20.28
C LYS A 356 7.92 -6.83 -19.03
N GLU A 357 8.86 -6.66 -18.11
CA GLU A 357 8.93 -7.42 -16.87
C GLU A 357 7.68 -7.21 -16.01
N PHE A 358 7.21 -5.97 -15.86
CA PHE A 358 5.99 -5.69 -15.10
C PHE A 358 4.73 -6.14 -15.84
N THR A 359 4.63 -5.87 -17.17
CA THR A 359 3.44 -6.19 -17.96
C THR A 359 3.19 -7.69 -18.12
N GLU A 360 4.21 -8.52 -17.89
CA GLU A 360 4.10 -9.99 -17.88
C GLU A 360 4.05 -10.56 -16.44
N MET A 361 4.23 -9.74 -15.40
CA MET A 361 4.25 -10.18 -14.00
C MET A 361 2.85 -10.57 -13.51
N GLN A 362 2.70 -11.81 -13.04
CA GLN A 362 1.44 -12.30 -12.49
C GLN A 362 1.49 -12.35 -10.96
N PRO A 363 0.38 -11.98 -10.27
CA PRO A 363 -0.92 -11.53 -10.82
C PRO A 363 -0.99 -10.03 -11.16
N ASN A 364 0.07 -9.24 -10.95
CA ASN A 364 0.06 -7.79 -11.09
C ASN A 364 -0.53 -7.30 -12.43
N ALA A 365 -0.17 -7.96 -13.54
CA ALA A 365 -0.67 -7.62 -14.86
C ALA A 365 -2.21 -7.70 -14.99
N THR A 366 -2.88 -8.53 -14.17
CA THR A 366 -4.34 -8.68 -14.21
C THR A 366 -5.10 -7.53 -13.54
N TYR A 367 -4.44 -6.80 -12.63
CA TYR A 367 -5.04 -5.66 -11.94
C TYR A 367 -4.25 -4.35 -12.12
N ALA A 368 -3.24 -4.31 -12.99
CA ALA A 368 -2.42 -3.13 -13.21
C ALA A 368 -3.23 -1.87 -13.58
N LYS A 369 -4.34 -2.06 -14.33
CA LYS A 369 -5.27 -0.98 -14.70
C LYS A 369 -5.97 -0.31 -13.51
N LEU A 370 -5.91 -0.92 -12.34
CA LEU A 370 -6.41 -0.34 -11.11
C LEU A 370 -5.77 1.03 -10.84
N ALA A 371 -4.51 1.26 -11.25
CA ALA A 371 -3.88 2.57 -11.14
C ALA A 371 -4.65 3.69 -11.87
N ASP A 372 -5.41 3.36 -12.94
CA ASP A 372 -6.24 4.30 -13.71
C ASP A 372 -7.61 4.52 -13.09
N THR A 373 -8.12 3.53 -12.34
CA THR A 373 -9.46 3.52 -11.71
C THR A 373 -9.41 3.76 -10.21
N ALA A 374 -8.22 3.96 -9.66
CA ALA A 374 -7.95 4.20 -8.26
C ALA A 374 -8.68 5.44 -7.73
N VAL A 375 -9.35 5.28 -6.60
CA VAL A 375 -9.97 6.38 -5.87
C VAL A 375 -9.27 6.51 -4.52
N PHE A 376 -8.46 7.54 -4.40
CA PHE A 376 -7.76 7.85 -3.17
C PHE A 376 -8.71 8.42 -2.12
N ASP A 377 -8.35 8.29 -0.86
CA ASP A 377 -9.08 8.90 0.25
C ASP A 377 -9.35 10.40 -0.01
N PRO A 378 -10.46 10.93 0.52
CA PRO A 378 -10.77 12.36 0.39
C PRO A 378 -9.62 13.24 0.89
N VAL A 379 -9.39 14.37 0.24
CA VAL A 379 -8.42 15.37 0.70
C VAL A 379 -9.03 16.11 1.90
N SER A 380 -8.87 15.55 3.09
CA SER A 380 -9.43 16.06 4.34
C SER A 380 -8.56 15.65 5.53
N LYS A 381 -8.50 16.50 6.55
CA LYS A 381 -7.87 16.16 7.85
C LYS A 381 -8.55 14.97 8.56
N LEU A 382 -9.75 14.60 8.14
CA LEU A 382 -10.49 13.45 8.68
C LEU A 382 -10.05 12.12 8.04
N ALA A 383 -9.45 12.17 6.84
CA ALA A 383 -9.10 10.99 6.04
C ALA A 383 -7.70 10.45 6.36
N GLY A 384 -7.39 9.34 5.73
CA GLY A 384 -6.09 8.67 5.76
C GLY A 384 -5.97 7.57 6.81
N VAL A 385 -4.97 6.72 6.58
CA VAL A 385 -4.66 5.58 7.44
C VAL A 385 -4.59 6.00 8.92
N ALA A 386 -5.30 5.28 9.77
CA ALA A 386 -5.39 5.55 11.21
C ALA A 386 -5.90 6.98 11.53
N GLY A 387 -6.68 7.58 10.65
CA GLY A 387 -7.34 8.87 10.83
C GLY A 387 -8.77 8.73 11.38
N PRO A 388 -9.46 9.87 11.60
CA PRO A 388 -10.82 9.90 12.15
C PRO A 388 -11.85 9.05 11.38
N ILE A 389 -11.73 8.97 10.04
CA ILE A 389 -12.62 8.14 9.21
C ILE A 389 -12.48 6.65 9.57
N TYR A 390 -11.26 6.15 9.83
CA TYR A 390 -11.06 4.75 10.22
C TYR A 390 -11.69 4.46 11.59
N GLU A 391 -11.57 5.39 12.53
CA GLU A 391 -12.17 5.31 13.85
C GLU A 391 -13.72 5.34 13.76
N ALA A 392 -14.28 6.27 12.99
CA ALA A 392 -15.72 6.35 12.77
C ALA A 392 -16.25 5.10 12.04
N THR A 393 -15.48 4.53 11.11
CA THR A 393 -15.83 3.25 10.47
C THR A 393 -15.84 2.11 11.50
N GLN A 394 -14.87 2.06 12.41
CA GLN A 394 -14.84 1.10 13.52
C GLN A 394 -16.08 1.21 14.39
N ASN A 395 -16.51 2.44 14.70
CA ASN A 395 -17.59 2.69 15.64
C ASN A 395 -18.98 2.48 15.05
N PHE A 396 -19.17 2.62 13.74
CA PHE A 396 -20.48 2.61 13.11
C PHE A 396 -20.62 1.56 11.99
N VAL A 397 -19.66 1.47 11.07
CA VAL A 397 -19.75 0.52 9.96
C VAL A 397 -19.56 -0.92 10.44
N VAL A 398 -18.55 -1.19 11.26
CA VAL A 398 -18.32 -2.54 11.80
C VAL A 398 -19.52 -3.07 12.60
N PRO A 399 -20.15 -2.33 13.52
CA PRO A 399 -21.38 -2.76 14.17
C PRO A 399 -22.54 -3.02 13.21
N ALA A 400 -22.73 -2.18 12.18
CA ALA A 400 -23.81 -2.37 11.20
C ALA A 400 -23.60 -3.64 10.36
N LEU A 401 -22.37 -3.94 9.93
CA LEU A 401 -22.05 -5.22 9.27
C LEU A 401 -22.47 -6.42 10.08
N ASN A 402 -22.38 -6.32 11.39
CA ASN A 402 -22.66 -7.41 12.33
C ASN A 402 -24.10 -7.42 12.84
N GLY A 403 -24.98 -6.55 12.29
CA GLY A 403 -26.41 -6.47 12.60
C GLY A 403 -26.71 -5.84 13.96
N GLN A 404 -25.82 -4.97 14.46
CA GLN A 404 -25.99 -4.23 15.73
C GLN A 404 -26.58 -2.82 15.51
N LEU A 405 -26.47 -2.29 14.28
CA LEU A 405 -27.02 -1.01 13.83
C LEU A 405 -27.67 -1.22 12.45
N GLU A 406 -28.72 -0.45 12.16
CA GLU A 406 -29.23 -0.35 10.81
C GLU A 406 -28.26 0.47 9.95
N PRO A 407 -28.04 0.12 8.68
CA PRO A 407 -27.09 0.81 7.80
C PRO A 407 -27.33 2.32 7.68
N GLU A 408 -28.56 2.75 7.57
CA GLU A 408 -28.96 4.16 7.49
C GLU A 408 -28.56 4.92 8.76
N ASP A 409 -28.87 4.35 9.92
CA ASP A 409 -28.53 4.94 11.23
C ASP A 409 -27.03 5.00 11.43
N ALA A 410 -26.30 3.96 11.03
CA ALA A 410 -24.84 3.91 11.12
C ALA A 410 -24.17 5.01 10.27
N ILE A 411 -24.66 5.24 9.05
CA ILE A 411 -24.15 6.29 8.17
C ILE A 411 -24.45 7.69 8.73
N GLU A 412 -25.64 7.90 9.29
CA GLU A 412 -25.98 9.18 9.91
C GLU A 412 -25.12 9.47 11.15
N GLN A 413 -24.95 8.47 12.04
CA GLN A 413 -24.11 8.61 13.23
C GLN A 413 -22.63 8.82 12.86
N MET A 414 -22.11 8.10 11.84
CA MET A 414 -20.77 8.31 11.31
C MET A 414 -20.61 9.74 10.77
N ARG A 415 -21.60 10.26 10.07
CA ARG A 415 -21.60 11.63 9.54
C ARG A 415 -21.55 12.67 10.67
N GLU A 416 -22.38 12.53 11.68
CA GLU A 416 -22.45 13.45 12.83
C GLU A 416 -21.14 13.42 13.64
N GLU A 417 -20.57 12.23 13.87
CA GLU A 417 -19.27 12.07 14.55
C GLU A 417 -18.17 12.82 13.82
N LEU A 418 -18.01 12.57 12.52
CA LEU A 418 -16.98 13.19 11.69
C LEU A 418 -17.19 14.70 11.55
N LYS A 419 -18.43 15.17 11.44
CA LYS A 419 -18.78 16.59 11.37
C LYS A 419 -18.37 17.34 12.64
N SER A 420 -18.45 16.70 13.80
CA SER A 420 -18.01 17.30 15.06
C SER A 420 -16.49 17.56 15.12
N GLN A 421 -15.72 16.91 14.22
CA GLN A 421 -14.25 17.00 14.14
C GLN A 421 -13.76 17.88 12.97
N MET A 422 -14.68 18.45 12.17
CA MET A 422 -14.35 19.42 11.10
C MET A 422 -14.06 20.78 11.67
#